data_f8b8b23025d05a66e0650aefb42da69a
#
_entry.id   f8b8b23025d05a66e0650aefb42da69a
#
_cell.length_a   1.000
_cell.length_b   1.000
_cell.length_c   1.000
_cell.angle_alpha   90.00
_cell.angle_beta   90.00
_cell.angle_gamma   90.00
#
_symmetry.space_group_name_H-M   'P 1'
#
loop_
_entity.id
_entity.type
_entity.pdbx_description
1 polymer ?
#
loop_
_entity_poly.entity_id
_entity_poly.type
_entity_poly.pdbx_seq_one_letter_code
_entity_poly.pdbx_strand_id
1 'polypeptide(L)'
;MKYLDKIKSPADVKNLNEDDLPLLAQEIREVLVDTVSQNGGHLASNLGVVELTIALHRVFDSPKDKIIWDVGHQAYTHKLLTGRYPEFETIRREGGLSGFTNPSESEHDIFYSGHSSTSISEALGVATANGLNNDKHTAIAVIGDGALTGGLAYEALNNAGRSKQRLIVILNDNEMSISKNVGSVARYLAVLRSKPGYFRLKARTEKIINRIPLIGKKISEQLFKSKTRLKNLIYKSTFFEDLGFRYMGPIDGHNITQLCEALEGAKMVNAPVLLHINTVKGKGYDFAEKSPSEFHGISKFNINTGEPVYSGTNFSAEFGDFLCDIASKDKRICAITAAMSLGTGLEKFRKQFPDRFYDVGIAEEHAVTFSSGLARGGMVPVFAVYSTFLQRCYDQLVHDGAMQHLHMIIAVDRAGFVGEDGISHQGILDAAFLNGIPGITVYSPSTYTELKHAFIRAIYHSNGVVAIRYPRGTEKPVPESNDLSFEPFAVYGRDDSDTFIVTYGRLYSYACSAADELISRGYNVSVLKLNRIKPISEDAVKRVLSCKKVFFFEEGIKAGGIGSVFSEMMSEKGFKGNFNLTAVDNEFVKHAAVSALLSEYSLDENGMIKTILEYDDGGKKDEA
;
A
#
# COMPACT_ATOMS: atom_id res chain seq x y z
N MET A 1 5.49 -23.70 -22.41
CA MET A 1 4.67 -22.70 -23.17
C MET A 1 5.20 -22.51 -24.58
N LYS A 2 4.36 -22.26 -25.58
CA LYS A 2 4.82 -22.17 -26.99
C LYS A 2 5.44 -20.81 -27.32
N TYR A 3 4.90 -19.75 -26.75
CA TYR A 3 5.27 -18.37 -27.02
C TYR A 3 6.11 -17.78 -25.88
N LEU A 4 5.64 -17.88 -24.63
CA LEU A 4 6.28 -17.26 -23.48
C LEU A 4 7.72 -17.77 -23.23
N ASP A 5 7.99 -19.05 -23.49
CA ASP A 5 9.35 -19.62 -23.39
C ASP A 5 10.38 -18.96 -24.32
N LYS A 6 9.90 -18.29 -25.39
CA LYS A 6 10.73 -17.61 -26.38
C LYS A 6 10.98 -16.15 -26.06
N ILE A 7 10.22 -15.57 -25.13
CA ILE A 7 10.35 -14.16 -24.73
C ILE A 7 11.47 -14.04 -23.70
N LYS A 8 12.58 -13.45 -24.10
CA LYS A 8 13.72 -13.11 -23.24
C LYS A 8 13.84 -11.63 -22.97
N SER A 9 13.19 -10.82 -23.82
CA SER A 9 13.22 -9.38 -23.75
C SER A 9 11.99 -8.77 -24.47
N PRO A 10 11.67 -7.49 -24.24
CA PRO A 10 10.61 -6.81 -25.00
C PRO A 10 10.79 -6.83 -26.52
N ALA A 11 12.04 -6.95 -27.01
CA ALA A 11 12.31 -7.04 -28.43
C ALA A 11 11.69 -8.30 -29.06
N ASP A 12 11.60 -9.40 -28.31
CA ASP A 12 11.01 -10.64 -28.81
C ASP A 12 9.49 -10.50 -29.02
N VAL A 13 8.83 -9.68 -28.17
CA VAL A 13 7.40 -9.37 -28.32
C VAL A 13 7.13 -8.62 -29.62
N LYS A 14 8.06 -7.73 -30.04
CA LYS A 14 7.96 -6.97 -31.29
C LYS A 14 8.07 -7.85 -32.53
N ASN A 15 8.77 -8.99 -32.42
CA ASN A 15 8.99 -9.92 -33.51
C ASN A 15 7.87 -10.94 -33.71
N LEU A 16 6.87 -11.02 -32.79
CA LEU A 16 5.73 -11.91 -32.94
C LEU A 16 4.77 -11.42 -34.03
N ASN A 17 4.13 -12.36 -34.74
CA ASN A 17 3.03 -12.01 -35.65
C ASN A 17 1.81 -11.53 -34.85
N GLU A 18 0.96 -10.72 -35.48
CA GLU A 18 -0.25 -10.21 -34.84
C GLU A 18 -1.20 -11.33 -34.38
N ASP A 19 -1.33 -12.40 -35.19
CA ASP A 19 -2.17 -13.58 -34.87
C ASP A 19 -1.66 -14.40 -33.67
N ASP A 20 -0.37 -14.28 -33.32
CA ASP A 20 0.23 -14.97 -32.18
C ASP A 20 0.02 -14.23 -30.84
N LEU A 21 -0.29 -12.93 -30.87
CA LEU A 21 -0.41 -12.11 -29.65
C LEU A 21 -1.56 -12.54 -28.74
N PRO A 22 -2.76 -12.89 -29.24
CA PRO A 22 -3.82 -13.43 -28.38
C PRO A 22 -3.45 -14.75 -27.71
N LEU A 23 -2.64 -15.59 -28.38
CA LEU A 23 -2.16 -16.85 -27.82
C LEU A 23 -1.12 -16.62 -26.72
N LEU A 24 -0.22 -15.65 -26.90
CA LEU A 24 0.68 -15.19 -25.86
C LEU A 24 -0.10 -14.67 -24.64
N ALA A 25 -1.15 -13.88 -24.86
CA ALA A 25 -1.99 -13.37 -23.77
C ALA A 25 -2.66 -14.48 -22.98
N GLN A 26 -3.08 -15.57 -23.64
CA GLN A 26 -3.64 -16.74 -22.98
C GLN A 26 -2.59 -17.48 -22.15
N GLU A 27 -1.39 -17.76 -22.69
CA GLU A 27 -0.30 -18.40 -21.95
C GLU A 27 0.09 -17.57 -20.69
N ILE A 28 0.14 -16.25 -20.82
CA ILE A 28 0.42 -15.35 -19.68
C ILE A 28 -0.65 -15.54 -18.59
N ARG A 29 -1.94 -15.56 -18.95
CA ARG A 29 -3.03 -15.77 -17.97
C ARG A 29 -2.92 -17.10 -17.24
N GLU A 30 -2.61 -18.17 -17.94
CA GLU A 30 -2.41 -19.48 -17.35
C GLU A 30 -1.28 -19.46 -16.31
N VAL A 31 -0.14 -18.86 -16.64
CA VAL A 31 0.98 -18.69 -15.71
C VAL A 31 0.60 -17.83 -14.51
N LEU A 32 -0.12 -16.73 -14.73
CA LEU A 32 -0.56 -15.83 -13.64
C LEU A 32 -1.49 -16.57 -12.65
N VAL A 33 -2.49 -17.28 -13.15
CA VAL A 33 -3.44 -18.03 -12.31
C VAL A 33 -2.73 -19.14 -11.53
N ASP A 34 -1.89 -19.92 -12.21
CA ASP A 34 -1.17 -21.03 -11.58
C ASP A 34 -0.23 -20.50 -10.48
N THR A 35 0.64 -19.55 -10.80
CA THR A 35 1.64 -19.03 -9.84
C THR A 35 0.98 -18.32 -8.66
N VAL A 36 -0.03 -17.46 -8.90
CA VAL A 36 -0.70 -16.74 -7.81
C VAL A 36 -1.54 -17.67 -6.94
N SER A 37 -2.09 -18.75 -7.47
CA SER A 37 -2.79 -19.75 -6.66
C SER A 37 -1.90 -20.37 -5.58
N GLN A 38 -0.60 -20.53 -5.90
CA GLN A 38 0.40 -21.14 -5.02
C GLN A 38 1.09 -20.16 -4.07
N ASN A 39 1.27 -18.92 -4.50
CA ASN A 39 2.05 -17.91 -3.75
C ASN A 39 1.18 -16.83 -3.09
N GLY A 40 -0.08 -16.69 -3.53
CA GLY A 40 -0.86 -15.50 -3.28
C GLY A 40 -0.38 -14.32 -4.13
N GLY A 41 -1.11 -13.20 -4.12
CA GLY A 41 -0.74 -11.99 -4.83
C GLY A 41 -1.91 -11.25 -5.46
N HIS A 42 -1.61 -10.33 -6.39
CA HIS A 42 -2.59 -9.42 -6.99
C HIS A 42 -3.12 -9.99 -8.33
N LEU A 43 -3.98 -11.02 -8.27
CA LEU A 43 -4.40 -11.74 -9.48
C LEU A 43 -5.29 -10.90 -10.40
N ALA A 44 -6.41 -10.38 -9.87
CA ALA A 44 -7.43 -9.73 -10.70
C ALA A 44 -6.90 -8.49 -11.45
N SER A 45 -6.02 -7.71 -10.82
CA SER A 45 -5.41 -6.52 -11.43
C SER A 45 -4.48 -6.88 -12.58
N ASN A 46 -3.70 -7.95 -12.44
CA ASN A 46 -2.79 -8.44 -13.48
C ASN A 46 -3.53 -9.03 -14.68
N LEU A 47 -4.56 -9.84 -14.44
CA LEU A 47 -5.38 -10.41 -15.51
C LEU A 47 -6.07 -9.34 -16.37
N GLY A 48 -6.40 -8.19 -15.77
CA GLY A 48 -7.04 -7.07 -16.47
C GLY A 48 -6.14 -6.29 -17.42
N VAL A 49 -4.81 -6.41 -17.32
CA VAL A 49 -3.86 -5.57 -18.08
C VAL A 49 -2.90 -6.38 -18.98
N VAL A 50 -3.21 -7.64 -19.25
CA VAL A 50 -2.33 -8.50 -20.06
C VAL A 50 -2.16 -7.92 -21.48
N GLU A 51 -3.24 -7.63 -22.18
CA GLU A 51 -3.20 -7.07 -23.54
C GLU A 51 -2.58 -5.67 -23.56
N LEU A 52 -2.89 -4.82 -22.59
CA LEU A 52 -2.26 -3.51 -22.46
C LEU A 52 -0.74 -3.63 -22.34
N THR A 53 -0.25 -4.55 -21.49
CA THR A 53 1.18 -4.74 -21.26
C THR A 53 1.88 -5.27 -22.52
N ILE A 54 1.27 -6.21 -23.24
CA ILE A 54 1.77 -6.69 -24.52
C ILE A 54 1.86 -5.53 -25.53
N ALA A 55 0.81 -4.71 -25.66
CA ALA A 55 0.79 -3.56 -26.57
C ALA A 55 1.85 -2.51 -26.20
N LEU A 56 2.05 -2.24 -24.92
CA LEU A 56 3.12 -1.34 -24.45
C LEU A 56 4.50 -1.82 -24.90
N HIS A 57 4.85 -3.08 -24.67
CA HIS A 57 6.14 -3.63 -25.08
C HIS A 57 6.30 -3.82 -26.59
N ARG A 58 5.19 -3.86 -27.33
CA ARG A 58 5.21 -3.87 -28.79
C ARG A 58 5.52 -2.49 -29.38
N VAL A 59 4.98 -1.42 -28.78
CA VAL A 59 5.07 -0.04 -29.31
C VAL A 59 6.29 0.72 -28.79
N PHE A 60 6.61 0.57 -27.52
CA PHE A 60 7.68 1.32 -26.85
C PHE A 60 8.99 0.52 -26.71
N ASP A 61 10.10 1.23 -26.62
CA ASP A 61 11.43 0.67 -26.50
C ASP A 61 11.92 0.69 -25.04
N SER A 62 11.30 -0.16 -24.19
CA SER A 62 11.77 -0.32 -22.82
C SER A 62 13.16 -1.02 -22.80
N PRO A 63 14.15 -0.57 -21.99
CA PRO A 63 14.02 0.43 -20.92
C PRO A 63 14.27 1.89 -21.34
N LYS A 64 14.48 2.19 -22.62
CA LYS A 64 14.70 3.57 -23.11
C LYS A 64 13.46 4.42 -22.91
N ASP A 65 12.31 4.00 -23.49
CA ASP A 65 11.01 4.54 -23.12
C ASP A 65 10.68 4.03 -21.71
N LYS A 66 10.33 4.93 -20.79
CA LYS A 66 10.14 4.62 -19.37
C LYS A 66 8.68 4.34 -19.07
N ILE A 67 8.35 3.10 -18.69
CA ILE A 67 7.00 2.69 -18.28
C ILE A 67 6.95 2.64 -16.75
N ILE A 68 6.09 3.47 -16.17
CA ILE A 68 5.94 3.65 -14.73
C ILE A 68 4.56 3.16 -14.31
N TRP A 69 4.53 2.12 -13.50
CA TRP A 69 3.31 1.47 -13.03
C TRP A 69 2.87 2.06 -11.69
N ASP A 70 1.72 2.71 -11.66
CA ASP A 70 1.14 3.21 -10.41
C ASP A 70 0.83 2.04 -9.46
N VAL A 71 1.22 2.11 -8.21
CA VAL A 71 1.22 1.00 -7.25
C VAL A 71 2.15 -0.16 -7.66
N GLY A 72 2.20 -0.53 -8.94
CA GLY A 72 3.02 -1.62 -9.46
C GLY A 72 2.49 -3.04 -9.19
N HIS A 73 1.35 -3.18 -8.53
CA HIS A 73 0.73 -4.48 -8.23
C HIS A 73 0.20 -5.22 -9.48
N GLN A 74 0.06 -4.52 -10.61
CA GLN A 74 -0.38 -5.04 -11.93
C GLN A 74 0.80 -5.29 -12.88
N ALA A 75 2.04 -5.33 -12.40
CA ALA A 75 3.25 -5.42 -13.23
C ALA A 75 3.74 -6.87 -13.49
N TYR A 76 2.95 -7.91 -13.18
CA TYR A 76 3.40 -9.29 -13.35
C TYR A 76 3.62 -9.64 -14.82
N THR A 77 2.70 -9.26 -15.72
CA THR A 77 2.90 -9.42 -17.17
C THR A 77 4.13 -8.65 -17.67
N HIS A 78 4.41 -7.47 -17.12
CA HIS A 78 5.63 -6.72 -17.40
C HIS A 78 6.88 -7.52 -17.00
N LYS A 79 6.90 -8.14 -15.83
CA LYS A 79 8.01 -9.02 -15.41
C LYS A 79 8.19 -10.21 -16.36
N LEU A 80 7.11 -10.87 -16.76
CA LEU A 80 7.14 -11.99 -17.69
C LEU A 80 7.75 -11.59 -19.06
N LEU A 81 7.40 -10.41 -19.58
CA LEU A 81 7.83 -9.92 -20.89
C LEU A 81 9.24 -9.26 -20.88
N THR A 82 9.79 -9.01 -19.70
CA THR A 82 11.13 -8.40 -19.51
C THR A 82 12.18 -9.41 -19.05
N GLY A 83 12.00 -10.69 -19.38
CA GLY A 83 13.00 -11.75 -19.20
C GLY A 83 12.95 -12.49 -17.86
N ARG A 84 12.02 -12.14 -16.96
CA ARG A 84 11.92 -12.74 -15.62
C ARG A 84 10.97 -13.96 -15.56
N TYR A 85 10.51 -14.46 -16.70
CA TYR A 85 9.64 -15.63 -16.75
C TYR A 85 10.27 -16.88 -16.08
N PRO A 86 11.55 -17.23 -16.29
CA PRO A 86 12.17 -18.41 -15.67
C PRO A 86 12.13 -18.39 -14.13
N GLU A 87 12.11 -17.20 -13.52
CA GLU A 87 12.12 -17.00 -12.07
C GLU A 87 10.72 -16.67 -11.52
N PHE A 88 9.71 -16.58 -12.38
CA PHE A 88 8.40 -16.05 -12.00
C PHE A 88 7.69 -16.89 -10.93
N GLU A 89 7.95 -18.19 -10.85
CA GLU A 89 7.44 -19.07 -9.79
C GLU A 89 7.90 -18.64 -8.38
N THR A 90 8.98 -17.86 -8.29
CA THR A 90 9.51 -17.38 -7.01
C THR A 90 8.87 -16.08 -6.54
N ILE A 91 7.91 -15.51 -7.31
CA ILE A 91 7.31 -14.21 -6.97
C ILE A 91 6.74 -14.23 -5.55
N ARG A 92 7.05 -13.18 -4.76
CA ARG A 92 6.65 -12.99 -3.36
C ARG A 92 7.24 -14.02 -2.38
N ARG A 93 8.16 -14.86 -2.81
CA ARG A 93 8.92 -15.77 -1.94
C ARG A 93 10.26 -15.13 -1.56
N GLU A 94 10.77 -15.51 -0.40
CA GLU A 94 12.08 -15.06 0.08
C GLU A 94 13.19 -15.34 -0.97
N GLY A 95 14.00 -14.31 -1.23
CA GLY A 95 15.06 -14.37 -2.26
C GLY A 95 14.57 -14.41 -3.71
N GLY A 96 13.25 -14.41 -3.94
CA GLY A 96 12.64 -14.41 -5.27
C GLY A 96 12.21 -13.03 -5.75
N LEU A 97 11.35 -13.01 -6.78
CA LEU A 97 10.85 -11.78 -7.37
C LEU A 97 9.85 -11.06 -6.45
N SER A 98 9.94 -9.73 -6.39
CA SER A 98 8.97 -8.86 -5.70
C SER A 98 7.60 -8.91 -6.37
N GLY A 99 6.54 -8.76 -5.58
CA GLY A 99 5.17 -8.57 -6.08
C GLY A 99 4.88 -7.18 -6.70
N PHE A 100 5.89 -6.30 -6.75
CA PHE A 100 5.82 -4.94 -7.29
C PHE A 100 7.03 -4.69 -8.20
N THR A 101 7.06 -3.53 -8.89
CA THR A 101 8.25 -3.14 -9.65
C THR A 101 9.42 -2.89 -8.71
N ASN A 102 10.60 -3.35 -9.13
CA ASN A 102 11.81 -3.30 -8.32
C ASN A 102 13.04 -3.06 -9.21
N PRO A 103 13.65 -1.86 -9.16
CA PRO A 103 14.83 -1.53 -9.95
C PRO A 103 16.05 -2.43 -9.70
N SER A 104 16.11 -3.12 -8.55
CA SER A 104 17.19 -4.08 -8.27
C SER A 104 17.03 -5.40 -9.03
N GLU A 105 15.82 -5.70 -9.56
CA GLU A 105 15.55 -6.90 -10.34
C GLU A 105 15.76 -6.70 -11.84
N SER A 106 15.49 -5.50 -12.35
CA SER A 106 15.51 -5.24 -13.79
C SER A 106 15.65 -3.76 -14.12
N GLU A 107 16.43 -3.43 -15.16
CA GLU A 107 16.51 -2.08 -15.72
C GLU A 107 15.20 -1.57 -16.33
N HIS A 108 14.23 -2.47 -16.56
CA HIS A 108 12.91 -2.12 -17.05
C HIS A 108 12.01 -1.57 -15.94
N ASP A 109 12.31 -1.82 -14.68
CA ASP A 109 11.60 -1.30 -13.51
C ASP A 109 12.27 0.01 -13.07
N ILE A 110 11.59 1.16 -13.26
CA ILE A 110 12.22 2.47 -13.09
C ILE A 110 12.20 2.94 -11.62
N PHE A 111 11.15 2.57 -10.89
CA PHE A 111 10.95 2.92 -9.48
C PHE A 111 10.52 1.70 -8.66
N TYR A 112 10.92 1.70 -7.39
CA TYR A 112 10.22 0.88 -6.40
C TYR A 112 8.80 1.40 -6.29
N SER A 113 7.82 0.51 -6.38
CA SER A 113 6.42 0.90 -6.24
C SER A 113 5.72 0.15 -5.09
N GLY A 114 4.45 0.45 -4.84
CA GLY A 114 3.65 -0.10 -3.76
C GLY A 114 2.62 0.88 -3.24
N HIS A 115 2.95 2.18 -3.25
CA HIS A 115 2.03 3.26 -2.91
C HIS A 115 1.39 3.85 -4.16
N SER A 116 0.15 4.30 -4.05
CA SER A 116 -0.64 4.79 -5.18
C SER A 116 -0.39 6.26 -5.52
N SER A 117 -0.84 6.67 -6.72
CA SER A 117 -0.98 8.06 -7.16
C SER A 117 0.34 8.79 -7.47
N THR A 118 1.49 8.09 -7.45
CA THR A 118 2.83 8.70 -7.67
C THR A 118 3.24 8.73 -9.14
N SER A 119 2.73 7.79 -9.95
CA SER A 119 3.23 7.51 -11.30
C SER A 119 3.21 8.69 -12.26
N ILE A 120 2.19 9.57 -12.19
CA ILE A 120 2.09 10.74 -13.07
C ILE A 120 3.18 11.76 -12.71
N SER A 121 3.43 11.99 -11.41
CA SER A 121 4.50 12.89 -10.95
C SER A 121 5.88 12.36 -11.35
N GLU A 122 6.13 11.08 -11.15
CA GLU A 122 7.37 10.40 -11.54
C GLU A 122 7.60 10.48 -13.04
N ALA A 123 6.57 10.16 -13.85
CA ALA A 123 6.64 10.23 -15.30
C ALA A 123 6.83 11.67 -15.82
N LEU A 124 6.23 12.67 -15.18
CA LEU A 124 6.45 14.08 -15.50
C LEU A 124 7.89 14.50 -15.22
N GLY A 125 8.45 14.04 -14.09
CA GLY A 125 9.86 14.28 -13.73
C GLY A 125 10.80 13.68 -14.78
N VAL A 126 10.58 12.42 -15.18
CA VAL A 126 11.35 11.74 -16.22
C VAL A 126 11.21 12.46 -17.57
N ALA A 127 9.99 12.80 -17.99
CA ALA A 127 9.75 13.51 -19.25
C ALA A 127 10.44 14.89 -19.27
N THR A 128 10.48 15.58 -18.12
CA THR A 128 11.18 16.85 -17.98
C THR A 128 12.68 16.67 -18.09
N ALA A 129 13.26 15.68 -17.44
CA ALA A 129 14.68 15.34 -17.54
C ALA A 129 15.06 14.97 -18.98
N ASN A 130 14.24 14.16 -19.66
CA ASN A 130 14.43 13.83 -21.09
C ASN A 130 14.46 15.10 -21.95
N GLY A 131 13.53 16.04 -21.71
CA GLY A 131 13.49 17.32 -22.43
C GLY A 131 14.75 18.17 -22.23
N LEU A 132 15.28 18.25 -21.01
CA LEU A 132 16.50 18.97 -20.67
C LEU A 132 17.74 18.33 -21.31
N ASN A 133 17.77 17.01 -21.42
CA ASN A 133 18.85 16.24 -22.02
C ASN A 133 18.74 16.08 -23.55
N ASN A 134 17.70 16.68 -24.18
CA ASN A 134 17.37 16.47 -25.59
C ASN A 134 17.11 14.99 -25.94
N ASP A 135 16.70 14.20 -24.97
CA ASP A 135 16.29 12.82 -25.17
C ASP A 135 14.85 12.77 -25.70
N LYS A 136 14.63 11.98 -26.75
CA LYS A 136 13.33 11.86 -27.43
C LYS A 136 12.49 10.69 -26.93
N HIS A 137 12.99 9.92 -25.97
CA HIS A 137 12.23 8.81 -25.40
C HIS A 137 11.02 9.31 -24.59
N THR A 138 10.01 8.48 -24.54
CA THR A 138 8.71 8.81 -23.92
C THR A 138 8.66 8.32 -22.47
N ALA A 139 8.10 9.12 -21.58
CA ALA A 139 7.69 8.69 -20.25
C ALA A 139 6.21 8.33 -20.26
N ILE A 140 5.88 7.15 -19.72
CA ILE A 140 4.52 6.58 -19.71
C ILE A 140 4.15 6.26 -18.27
N ALA A 141 3.06 6.85 -17.76
CA ALA A 141 2.45 6.49 -16.48
C ALA A 141 1.24 5.60 -16.75
N VAL A 142 1.17 4.44 -16.11
CA VAL A 142 -0.01 3.56 -16.14
C VAL A 142 -0.68 3.64 -14.78
N ILE A 143 -1.82 4.31 -14.73
CA ILE A 143 -2.57 4.57 -13.48
C ILE A 143 -3.97 3.97 -13.56
N GLY A 144 -4.40 3.30 -12.48
CA GLY A 144 -5.78 2.84 -12.34
C GLY A 144 -6.75 3.96 -11.94
N ASP A 145 -8.00 3.78 -12.27
CA ASP A 145 -9.10 4.70 -11.92
C ASP A 145 -9.25 4.90 -10.39
N GLY A 146 -8.95 3.86 -9.59
CA GLY A 146 -8.88 3.97 -8.13
C GLY A 146 -7.75 4.88 -7.66
N ALA A 147 -6.53 4.68 -8.18
CA ALA A 147 -5.37 5.50 -7.83
C ALA A 147 -5.50 6.96 -8.30
N LEU A 148 -6.29 7.20 -9.35
CA LEU A 148 -6.61 8.55 -9.83
C LEU A 148 -7.45 9.34 -8.82
N THR A 149 -8.04 8.72 -7.80
CA THR A 149 -8.78 9.42 -6.74
C THR A 149 -7.89 10.10 -5.71
N GLY A 150 -6.61 9.78 -5.65
CA GLY A 150 -5.66 10.37 -4.72
C GLY A 150 -5.26 11.82 -5.07
N GLY A 151 -5.07 12.65 -4.04
CA GLY A 151 -4.75 14.08 -4.21
C GLY A 151 -3.51 14.33 -5.07
N LEU A 152 -2.43 13.57 -4.84
CA LEU A 152 -1.17 13.69 -5.59
C LEU A 152 -1.36 13.48 -7.11
N ALA A 153 -2.28 12.59 -7.53
CA ALA A 153 -2.59 12.41 -8.94
C ALA A 153 -3.20 13.69 -9.56
N TYR A 154 -4.06 14.41 -8.82
CA TYR A 154 -4.61 15.69 -9.29
C TYR A 154 -3.57 16.80 -9.35
N GLU A 155 -2.68 16.88 -8.36
CA GLU A 155 -1.55 17.82 -8.37
C GLU A 155 -0.67 17.58 -9.59
N ALA A 156 -0.36 16.31 -9.88
CA ALA A 156 0.41 15.92 -11.03
C ALA A 156 -0.29 16.25 -12.37
N LEU A 157 -1.58 15.94 -12.49
CA LEU A 157 -2.37 16.29 -13.69
C LEU A 157 -2.43 17.80 -13.90
N ASN A 158 -2.66 18.58 -12.86
CA ASN A 158 -2.70 20.03 -12.92
C ASN A 158 -1.37 20.62 -13.41
N ASN A 159 -0.25 20.07 -12.96
CA ASN A 159 1.09 20.52 -13.37
C ASN A 159 1.43 20.01 -14.78
N ALA A 160 1.20 18.74 -15.07
CA ALA A 160 1.53 18.11 -16.34
C ALA A 160 0.78 18.73 -17.52
N GLY A 161 -0.50 19.07 -17.35
CA GLY A 161 -1.33 19.59 -18.45
C GLY A 161 -0.85 20.91 -19.04
N ARG A 162 -0.07 21.70 -18.29
CA ARG A 162 0.59 22.93 -18.80
C ARG A 162 2.00 22.70 -19.32
N SER A 163 2.56 21.51 -19.11
CA SER A 163 3.88 21.17 -19.61
C SER A 163 3.85 20.96 -21.13
N LYS A 164 5.01 21.08 -21.76
CA LYS A 164 5.20 20.74 -23.18
C LYS A 164 5.94 19.41 -23.32
N GLN A 165 5.96 18.61 -22.24
CA GLN A 165 6.74 17.38 -22.18
C GLN A 165 6.03 16.24 -22.92
N ARG A 166 6.82 15.29 -23.43
CA ARG A 166 6.31 14.05 -24.03
C ARG A 166 5.96 13.06 -22.93
N LEU A 167 4.76 13.21 -22.40
CA LEU A 167 4.19 12.39 -21.34
C LEU A 167 2.92 11.70 -21.83
N ILE A 168 2.83 10.41 -21.62
CA ILE A 168 1.60 9.64 -21.84
C ILE A 168 1.12 9.13 -20.50
N VAL A 169 -0.09 9.54 -20.12
CA VAL A 169 -0.81 8.98 -18.97
C VAL A 169 -1.85 8.01 -19.49
N ILE A 170 -1.70 6.74 -19.15
CA ILE A 170 -2.67 5.69 -19.48
C ILE A 170 -3.59 5.50 -18.29
N LEU A 171 -4.83 5.95 -18.42
CA LEU A 171 -5.86 5.72 -17.43
C LEU A 171 -6.52 4.37 -17.70
N ASN A 172 -6.20 3.39 -16.86
CA ASN A 172 -6.81 2.07 -16.86
C ASN A 172 -8.11 2.09 -16.04
N ASP A 173 -9.23 2.20 -16.71
CA ASP A 173 -10.56 2.29 -16.09
C ASP A 173 -11.24 0.92 -16.11
N ASN A 174 -11.39 0.32 -14.93
CA ASN A 174 -12.07 -0.97 -14.73
C ASN A 174 -13.20 -0.90 -13.68
N GLU A 175 -13.61 0.31 -13.28
CA GLU A 175 -14.66 0.61 -12.28
C GLU A 175 -14.32 0.22 -10.83
N MET A 176 -13.10 -0.27 -10.60
CA MET A 176 -12.73 -0.89 -9.34
C MET A 176 -11.35 -0.42 -8.85
N SER A 177 -11.31 0.01 -7.58
CA SER A 177 -10.09 -0.06 -6.77
C SER A 177 -9.97 -1.43 -6.09
N ILE A 178 -9.80 -1.49 -4.77
CA ILE A 178 -10.04 -2.72 -4.00
C ILE A 178 -11.56 -2.99 -3.92
N SER A 179 -12.37 -1.96 -3.77
CA SER A 179 -13.84 -1.96 -3.87
C SER A 179 -14.30 -1.14 -5.09
N LYS A 180 -15.62 -1.02 -5.31
CA LYS A 180 -16.15 -0.10 -6.34
C LYS A 180 -15.69 1.32 -6.03
N ASN A 181 -15.22 2.01 -7.07
CA ASN A 181 -14.77 3.39 -6.93
C ASN A 181 -15.89 4.30 -6.43
N VAL A 182 -15.52 5.21 -5.53
CA VAL A 182 -16.43 6.17 -4.90
C VAL A 182 -16.22 7.58 -5.44
N GLY A 183 -17.20 8.45 -5.24
CA GLY A 183 -17.09 9.87 -5.53
C GLY A 183 -17.50 10.26 -6.94
N SER A 184 -17.45 11.58 -7.19
CA SER A 184 -17.91 12.20 -8.43
C SER A 184 -17.04 11.89 -9.64
N VAL A 185 -15.76 11.61 -9.45
CA VAL A 185 -14.83 11.24 -10.53
C VAL A 185 -15.19 9.87 -11.10
N ALA A 186 -15.46 8.88 -10.24
CA ALA A 186 -15.93 7.58 -10.70
C ALA A 186 -17.22 7.70 -11.54
N ARG A 187 -18.15 8.55 -11.09
CA ARG A 187 -19.37 8.85 -11.85
C ARG A 187 -19.04 9.55 -13.17
N TYR A 188 -18.08 10.47 -13.21
CA TYR A 188 -17.66 11.14 -14.43
C TYR A 188 -17.06 10.14 -15.44
N LEU A 189 -16.18 9.25 -15.02
CA LEU A 189 -15.61 8.20 -15.87
C LEU A 189 -16.70 7.26 -16.42
N ALA A 190 -17.67 6.88 -15.59
CA ALA A 190 -18.82 6.09 -16.05
C ALA A 190 -19.60 6.77 -17.19
N VAL A 191 -19.77 8.10 -17.13
CA VAL A 191 -20.40 8.88 -18.22
C VAL A 191 -19.52 8.89 -19.48
N LEU A 192 -18.19 8.96 -19.35
CA LEU A 192 -17.29 8.88 -20.51
C LEU A 192 -17.38 7.51 -21.19
N ARG A 193 -17.38 6.42 -20.42
CA ARG A 193 -17.51 5.05 -20.94
C ARG A 193 -18.82 4.82 -21.69
N SER A 194 -19.91 5.40 -21.21
CA SER A 194 -21.23 5.19 -21.81
C SER A 194 -21.42 5.84 -23.19
N LYS A 195 -20.45 6.65 -23.67
CA LYS A 195 -20.55 7.42 -24.91
C LYS A 195 -19.44 7.13 -25.95
N PRO A 196 -19.07 5.88 -26.23
CA PRO A 196 -17.94 5.58 -27.13
C PRO A 196 -18.22 6.05 -28.58
N GLY A 197 -19.47 6.04 -29.03
CA GLY A 197 -19.89 6.56 -30.35
C GLY A 197 -19.65 8.05 -30.52
N TYR A 198 -19.89 8.84 -29.47
CA TYR A 198 -19.63 10.27 -29.43
C TYR A 198 -18.12 10.58 -29.62
N PHE A 199 -17.25 9.88 -28.94
CA PHE A 199 -15.81 10.11 -29.06
C PHE A 199 -15.24 9.64 -30.39
N ARG A 200 -15.74 8.53 -30.94
CA ARG A 200 -15.40 8.10 -32.32
C ARG A 200 -15.85 9.12 -33.38
N LEU A 201 -17.04 9.68 -33.25
CA LEU A 201 -17.54 10.74 -34.13
C LEU A 201 -16.69 12.02 -33.97
N LYS A 202 -16.37 12.41 -32.71
CA LYS A 202 -15.49 13.56 -32.38
C LYS A 202 -14.14 13.40 -33.10
N ALA A 203 -13.47 12.26 -32.94
CA ALA A 203 -12.17 11.99 -33.55
C ALA A 203 -12.23 12.02 -35.10
N ARG A 204 -13.28 11.46 -35.72
CA ARG A 204 -13.50 11.54 -37.21
C ARG A 204 -13.69 12.97 -37.65
N THR A 205 -14.52 13.75 -36.98
CA THR A 205 -14.80 15.14 -37.31
C THR A 205 -13.53 16.01 -37.14
N GLU A 206 -12.74 15.79 -36.09
CA GLU A 206 -11.44 16.46 -35.91
C GLU A 206 -10.46 16.15 -37.05
N LYS A 207 -10.41 14.88 -37.50
CA LYS A 207 -9.57 14.46 -38.63
C LYS A 207 -9.97 15.14 -39.93
N ILE A 208 -11.28 15.32 -40.16
CA ILE A 208 -11.81 16.05 -41.31
C ILE A 208 -11.51 17.54 -41.23
N ILE A 209 -11.76 18.17 -40.05
CA ILE A 209 -11.51 19.60 -39.83
C ILE A 209 -10.02 19.94 -39.97
N ASN A 210 -9.14 19.05 -39.52
CA ASN A 210 -7.69 19.24 -39.63
C ASN A 210 -7.15 19.02 -41.06
N ARG A 211 -7.87 18.34 -41.93
CA ARG A 211 -7.52 18.16 -43.35
C ARG A 211 -7.89 19.37 -44.24
N ILE A 212 -8.62 20.36 -43.73
CA ILE A 212 -8.96 21.57 -44.51
C ILE A 212 -7.70 22.42 -44.66
N PRO A 213 -7.16 22.62 -45.87
CA PRO A 213 -5.93 23.37 -46.09
C PRO A 213 -6.07 24.84 -45.66
N LEU A 214 -5.07 25.35 -44.97
CA LEU A 214 -4.97 26.75 -44.54
C LEU A 214 -4.35 27.57 -45.67
N ILE A 215 -5.14 28.37 -46.32
CA ILE A 215 -4.69 29.26 -47.42
C ILE A 215 -4.49 30.66 -46.84
N GLY A 216 -3.22 31.12 -46.74
CA GLY A 216 -2.82 32.49 -46.38
C GLY A 216 -2.71 32.80 -44.88
N LYS A 217 -1.63 33.51 -44.45
CA LYS A 217 -1.34 33.78 -43.02
C LYS A 217 -2.40 34.61 -42.28
N LYS A 218 -3.06 35.56 -42.92
CA LYS A 218 -4.10 36.40 -42.29
C LYS A 218 -5.48 35.76 -42.21
N ILE A 219 -5.78 34.82 -43.15
CA ILE A 219 -7.01 34.06 -43.14
C ILE A 219 -6.92 32.89 -42.16
N SER A 220 -5.69 32.42 -41.88
CA SER A 220 -5.45 31.30 -40.98
C SER A 220 -5.83 31.58 -39.50
N GLU A 221 -5.60 32.79 -38.97
CA GLU A 221 -5.96 33.12 -37.58
C GLU A 221 -7.48 33.21 -37.34
N GLN A 222 -8.21 33.80 -38.30
CA GLN A 222 -9.66 33.87 -38.19
C GLN A 222 -10.34 32.53 -38.44
N LEU A 223 -9.81 31.74 -39.38
CA LEU A 223 -10.24 30.36 -39.61
C LEU A 223 -9.87 29.44 -38.42
N PHE A 224 -8.73 29.64 -37.81
CA PHE A 224 -8.34 28.91 -36.61
C PHE A 224 -9.26 29.24 -35.43
N LYS A 225 -9.55 30.53 -35.19
CA LYS A 225 -10.51 30.98 -34.17
C LYS A 225 -11.93 30.50 -34.43
N SER A 226 -12.38 30.49 -35.70
CA SER A 226 -13.69 29.96 -36.06
C SER A 226 -13.74 28.43 -36.00
N LYS A 227 -12.68 27.71 -36.38
CA LYS A 227 -12.53 26.26 -36.19
C LYS A 227 -12.64 25.89 -34.70
N THR A 228 -11.91 26.63 -33.83
CA THR A 228 -11.92 26.41 -32.39
C THR A 228 -13.29 26.73 -31.78
N ARG A 229 -13.95 27.82 -32.24
CA ARG A 229 -15.32 28.14 -31.81
C ARG A 229 -16.33 27.10 -32.27
N LEU A 230 -16.25 26.65 -33.52
CA LEU A 230 -17.14 25.60 -34.06
C LEU A 230 -16.91 24.27 -33.34
N LYS A 231 -15.65 23.92 -33.04
CA LYS A 231 -15.30 22.75 -32.25
C LYS A 231 -15.92 22.81 -30.83
N ASN A 232 -15.81 23.96 -30.16
CA ASN A 232 -16.35 24.16 -28.80
C ASN A 232 -17.88 24.26 -28.75
N LEU A 233 -18.53 24.66 -29.86
CA LEU A 233 -19.99 24.67 -29.99
C LEU A 233 -20.58 23.27 -30.23
N ILE A 234 -19.84 22.39 -30.93
CA ILE A 234 -20.30 21.05 -31.28
C ILE A 234 -19.97 20.02 -30.22
N TYR A 235 -18.84 20.19 -29.49
CA TYR A 235 -18.35 19.22 -28.53
C TYR A 235 -17.97 19.88 -27.19
N LYS A 236 -18.53 19.37 -26.11
CA LYS A 236 -18.05 19.72 -24.75
C LYS A 236 -16.67 19.09 -24.57
N SER A 237 -15.71 19.88 -24.05
CA SER A 237 -14.40 19.40 -23.63
C SER A 237 -14.55 18.39 -22.48
N THR A 238 -13.62 17.47 -22.36
CA THR A 238 -13.50 16.63 -21.17
C THR A 238 -12.74 17.39 -20.09
N PHE A 239 -12.92 17.00 -18.83
CA PHE A 239 -12.13 17.50 -17.70
C PHE A 239 -10.62 17.46 -17.99
N PHE A 240 -10.13 16.39 -18.60
CA PHE A 240 -8.73 16.24 -18.93
C PHE A 240 -8.25 17.20 -20.02
N GLU A 241 -9.10 17.49 -21.01
CA GLU A 241 -8.79 18.50 -22.03
C GLU A 241 -8.79 19.91 -21.44
N ASP A 242 -9.64 20.20 -20.49
CA ASP A 242 -9.66 21.49 -19.76
C ASP A 242 -8.39 21.69 -18.91
N LEU A 243 -7.83 20.60 -18.38
CA LEU A 243 -6.51 20.61 -17.72
C LEU A 243 -5.34 20.81 -18.71
N GLY A 244 -5.55 20.58 -20.02
CA GLY A 244 -4.53 20.77 -21.05
C GLY A 244 -3.97 19.50 -21.68
N PHE A 245 -4.51 18.34 -21.33
CA PHE A 245 -4.13 17.07 -21.96
C PHE A 245 -4.78 16.88 -23.32
N ARG A 246 -4.09 16.19 -24.22
CA ARG A 246 -4.73 15.57 -25.38
C ARG A 246 -5.44 14.30 -24.93
N TYR A 247 -6.76 14.34 -24.83
CA TYR A 247 -7.54 13.16 -24.46
C TYR A 247 -7.77 12.24 -25.65
N MET A 248 -7.50 10.94 -25.46
CA MET A 248 -7.72 9.85 -26.42
C MET A 248 -8.49 8.72 -25.74
N GLY A 249 -9.51 8.19 -26.37
CA GLY A 249 -10.30 7.09 -25.82
C GLY A 249 -11.78 7.44 -25.63
N PRO A 250 -12.57 6.60 -24.90
CA PRO A 250 -12.15 5.33 -24.32
C PRO A 250 -11.92 4.24 -25.37
N ILE A 251 -10.92 3.38 -25.12
CA ILE A 251 -10.49 2.30 -26.02
C ILE A 251 -10.68 0.96 -25.31
N ASP A 252 -11.00 -0.08 -26.05
CA ASP A 252 -11.07 -1.45 -25.53
C ASP A 252 -9.66 -1.93 -25.14
N GLY A 253 -9.44 -2.10 -23.84
CA GLY A 253 -8.17 -2.53 -23.25
C GLY A 253 -7.84 -4.01 -23.45
N HIS A 254 -8.75 -4.79 -24.06
CA HIS A 254 -8.54 -6.19 -24.42
C HIS A 254 -8.34 -6.42 -25.92
N ASN A 255 -8.34 -5.34 -26.72
CA ASN A 255 -8.04 -5.40 -28.14
C ASN A 255 -6.62 -4.90 -28.43
N ILE A 256 -5.67 -5.84 -28.60
CA ILE A 256 -4.25 -5.53 -28.76
C ILE A 256 -3.99 -4.63 -29.98
N THR A 257 -4.65 -4.89 -31.11
CA THR A 257 -4.49 -4.09 -32.34
C THR A 257 -4.94 -2.65 -32.13
N GLN A 258 -6.11 -2.42 -31.52
CA GLN A 258 -6.59 -1.06 -31.21
C GLN A 258 -5.69 -0.35 -30.18
N LEU A 259 -5.17 -1.10 -29.20
CA LEU A 259 -4.22 -0.55 -28.21
C LEU A 259 -2.92 -0.11 -28.91
N CYS A 260 -2.34 -0.94 -29.78
CA CYS A 260 -1.12 -0.60 -30.53
C CYS A 260 -1.35 0.66 -31.39
N GLU A 261 -2.43 0.73 -32.17
CA GLU A 261 -2.78 1.91 -32.97
C GLU A 261 -2.92 3.19 -32.13
N ALA A 262 -3.56 3.07 -30.97
CA ALA A 262 -3.74 4.21 -30.07
C ALA A 262 -2.44 4.67 -29.41
N LEU A 263 -1.59 3.72 -28.97
CA LEU A 263 -0.28 4.00 -28.39
C LEU A 263 0.67 4.62 -29.40
N GLU A 264 0.71 4.12 -30.65
CA GLU A 264 1.44 4.74 -31.75
C GLU A 264 0.94 6.17 -32.02
N GLY A 265 -0.38 6.36 -32.05
CA GLY A 265 -0.97 7.68 -32.18
C GLY A 265 -0.59 8.62 -31.04
N ALA A 266 -0.55 8.14 -29.81
CA ALA A 266 -0.13 8.90 -28.64
C ALA A 266 1.37 9.26 -28.70
N LYS A 267 2.22 8.31 -29.11
CA LYS A 267 3.67 8.49 -29.28
C LYS A 267 4.03 9.61 -30.27
N MET A 268 3.17 9.86 -31.27
CA MET A 268 3.37 10.92 -32.28
C MET A 268 2.97 12.32 -31.77
N VAL A 269 2.32 12.43 -30.63
CA VAL A 269 1.88 13.71 -30.07
C VAL A 269 3.01 14.35 -29.25
N ASN A 270 3.37 15.57 -29.60
CA ASN A 270 4.40 16.33 -28.87
C ASN A 270 3.75 17.24 -27.80
N ALA A 271 2.99 16.63 -26.90
CA ALA A 271 2.29 17.27 -25.76
C ALA A 271 1.83 16.17 -24.81
N PRO A 272 1.44 16.49 -23.57
CA PRO A 272 0.86 15.53 -22.64
C PRO A 272 -0.40 14.87 -23.20
N VAL A 273 -0.43 13.55 -23.22
CA VAL A 273 -1.58 12.73 -23.68
C VAL A 273 -2.17 12.01 -22.47
N LEU A 274 -3.50 11.98 -22.39
CA LEU A 274 -4.22 11.06 -21.51
C LEU A 274 -4.97 10.06 -22.39
N LEU A 275 -4.50 8.81 -22.35
CA LEU A 275 -5.09 7.68 -23.05
C LEU A 275 -5.99 6.92 -22.09
N HIS A 276 -7.31 7.00 -22.30
CA HIS A 276 -8.31 6.30 -21.48
C HIS A 276 -8.61 4.94 -22.09
N ILE A 277 -8.41 3.87 -21.32
CA ILE A 277 -8.70 2.50 -21.73
C ILE A 277 -9.69 1.86 -20.76
N ASN A 278 -10.56 1.00 -21.29
CA ASN A 278 -11.51 0.22 -20.50
C ASN A 278 -11.05 -1.22 -20.43
N THR A 279 -10.92 -1.76 -19.22
CA THR A 279 -10.54 -3.16 -18.99
C THR A 279 -11.54 -3.86 -18.09
N VAL A 280 -11.48 -5.18 -18.05
CA VAL A 280 -12.23 -6.04 -17.12
C VAL A 280 -11.24 -6.61 -16.10
N LYS A 281 -11.40 -6.23 -14.83
CA LYS A 281 -10.58 -6.74 -13.75
C LYS A 281 -10.84 -8.23 -13.54
N GLY A 282 -9.79 -9.06 -13.51
CA GLY A 282 -9.93 -10.53 -13.41
C GLY A 282 -10.11 -11.26 -14.72
N LYS A 283 -9.98 -10.58 -15.88
CA LYS A 283 -10.25 -11.09 -17.22
C LYS A 283 -9.66 -12.47 -17.52
N GLY A 284 -10.53 -13.42 -17.88
CA GLY A 284 -10.14 -14.79 -18.26
C GLY A 284 -10.05 -15.78 -17.10
N TYR A 285 -10.46 -15.38 -15.88
CA TYR A 285 -10.65 -16.28 -14.76
C TYR A 285 -11.98 -15.96 -14.06
N ASP A 286 -12.97 -16.81 -14.26
CA ASP A 286 -14.37 -16.57 -13.89
C ASP A 286 -14.58 -16.13 -12.44
N PHE A 287 -13.85 -16.73 -11.49
CA PHE A 287 -13.95 -16.37 -10.07
C PHE A 287 -13.46 -14.94 -9.83
N ALA A 288 -12.35 -14.56 -10.48
CA ALA A 288 -11.80 -13.21 -10.35
C ALA A 288 -12.66 -12.15 -11.06
N GLU A 289 -13.31 -12.48 -12.18
CA GLU A 289 -14.27 -11.58 -12.85
C GLU A 289 -15.53 -11.34 -11.99
N LYS A 290 -16.01 -12.38 -11.29
CA LYS A 290 -17.21 -12.29 -10.43
C LYS A 290 -16.93 -11.59 -9.10
N SER A 291 -15.74 -11.80 -8.52
CA SER A 291 -15.33 -11.26 -7.21
C SER A 291 -13.99 -10.53 -7.28
N PRO A 292 -13.83 -9.47 -8.11
CA PRO A 292 -12.54 -8.83 -8.34
C PRO A 292 -11.93 -8.18 -7.09
N SER A 293 -12.73 -7.87 -6.08
CA SER A 293 -12.26 -7.37 -4.78
C SER A 293 -11.53 -8.43 -3.97
N GLU A 294 -12.03 -9.65 -3.95
CA GLU A 294 -11.43 -10.78 -3.23
C GLU A 294 -10.10 -11.19 -3.87
N PHE A 295 -10.05 -11.18 -5.23
CA PHE A 295 -8.86 -11.49 -6.01
C PHE A 295 -7.94 -10.27 -6.25
N HIS A 296 -8.23 -9.13 -5.63
CA HIS A 296 -7.31 -7.98 -5.69
C HIS A 296 -6.00 -8.30 -4.95
N GLY A 297 -6.07 -8.87 -3.76
CA GLY A 297 -4.92 -9.34 -2.98
C GLY A 297 -5.30 -10.65 -2.27
N ILE A 298 -5.18 -11.77 -3.00
CA ILE A 298 -5.60 -13.08 -2.52
C ILE A 298 -4.43 -13.87 -1.92
N SER A 299 -4.70 -14.62 -0.85
CA SER A 299 -3.80 -15.65 -0.33
C SER A 299 -3.78 -16.85 -1.26
N LYS A 300 -3.01 -17.91 -0.93
CA LYS A 300 -3.07 -19.18 -1.65
C LYS A 300 -4.52 -19.68 -1.75
N PHE A 301 -4.90 -20.17 -2.94
CA PHE A 301 -6.28 -20.57 -3.20
C PHE A 301 -6.34 -21.79 -4.14
N ASN A 302 -7.47 -22.47 -4.16
CA ASN A 302 -7.73 -23.58 -5.08
C ASN A 302 -8.25 -23.01 -6.43
N ILE A 303 -7.54 -23.32 -7.53
CA ILE A 303 -7.88 -22.81 -8.87
C ILE A 303 -9.29 -23.24 -9.31
N ASN A 304 -9.74 -24.45 -8.93
CA ASN A 304 -11.02 -25.00 -9.40
C ASN A 304 -12.23 -24.45 -8.63
N THR A 305 -12.04 -23.98 -7.39
CA THR A 305 -13.14 -23.44 -6.54
C THR A 305 -13.03 -21.96 -6.31
N GLY A 306 -11.86 -21.34 -6.51
CA GLY A 306 -11.57 -19.94 -6.17
C GLY A 306 -11.42 -19.69 -4.67
N GLU A 307 -11.57 -20.71 -3.82
CA GLU A 307 -11.57 -20.55 -2.37
C GLU A 307 -10.15 -20.47 -1.79
N PRO A 308 -9.89 -19.58 -0.81
CA PRO A 308 -8.63 -19.54 -0.08
C PRO A 308 -8.36 -20.85 0.65
N VAL A 309 -7.10 -21.29 0.66
CA VAL A 309 -6.67 -22.52 1.38
C VAL A 309 -6.79 -22.36 2.90
N TYR A 310 -6.69 -21.14 3.40
CA TYR A 310 -6.78 -20.83 4.82
C TYR A 310 -7.91 -19.86 5.10
N SER A 311 -8.79 -20.22 6.06
CA SER A 311 -9.85 -19.38 6.59
C SER A 311 -9.79 -19.40 8.11
N GLY A 312 -9.69 -18.25 8.76
CA GLY A 312 -9.69 -18.13 10.22
C GLY A 312 -9.84 -16.68 10.63
N THR A 313 -10.15 -16.45 11.91
CA THR A 313 -10.19 -15.07 12.44
C THR A 313 -8.78 -14.49 12.50
N ASN A 314 -8.70 -13.17 12.47
CA ASN A 314 -7.47 -12.40 12.57
C ASN A 314 -7.75 -11.05 13.24
N PHE A 315 -6.71 -10.26 13.53
CA PHE A 315 -6.89 -8.97 14.19
C PHE A 315 -7.84 -8.01 13.46
N SER A 316 -7.79 -7.97 12.12
CA SER A 316 -8.69 -7.11 11.33
C SER A 316 -10.16 -7.54 11.44
N ALA A 317 -10.43 -8.85 11.42
CA ALA A 317 -11.78 -9.40 11.58
C ALA A 317 -12.33 -9.12 13.00
N GLU A 318 -11.53 -9.39 14.04
CA GLU A 318 -11.88 -9.12 15.43
C GLU A 318 -12.13 -7.64 15.70
N PHE A 319 -11.32 -6.75 15.10
CA PHE A 319 -11.55 -5.32 15.13
C PHE A 319 -12.90 -4.94 14.50
N GLY A 320 -13.18 -5.43 13.29
CA GLY A 320 -14.41 -5.12 12.56
C GLY A 320 -15.67 -5.61 13.30
N ASP A 321 -15.63 -6.82 13.86
CA ASP A 321 -16.72 -7.37 14.66
C ASP A 321 -16.95 -6.57 15.94
N PHE A 322 -15.88 -6.29 16.68
CA PHE A 322 -15.95 -5.47 17.88
C PHE A 322 -16.48 -4.05 17.59
N LEU A 323 -16.02 -3.41 16.49
CA LEU A 323 -16.50 -2.08 16.13
C LEU A 323 -18.00 -2.08 15.81
N CYS A 324 -18.52 -3.12 15.17
CA CYS A 324 -19.96 -3.29 14.95
C CYS A 324 -20.72 -3.40 16.28
N ASP A 325 -20.23 -4.22 17.22
CA ASP A 325 -20.87 -4.43 18.50
C ASP A 325 -20.98 -3.12 19.31
N ILE A 326 -19.89 -2.35 19.35
CA ILE A 326 -19.87 -1.10 20.11
C ILE A 326 -20.67 0.02 19.40
N ALA A 327 -20.63 0.08 18.08
CA ALA A 327 -21.39 1.04 17.28
C ALA A 327 -22.90 0.80 17.33
N SER A 328 -23.33 -0.42 17.64
CA SER A 328 -24.75 -0.73 17.89
C SER A 328 -25.27 -0.02 19.15
N LYS A 329 -24.41 0.24 20.12
CA LYS A 329 -24.70 0.85 21.42
C LYS A 329 -24.40 2.35 21.45
N ASP A 330 -23.42 2.82 20.67
CA ASP A 330 -23.04 4.23 20.60
C ASP A 330 -23.15 4.76 19.15
N LYS A 331 -24.16 5.61 18.93
CA LYS A 331 -24.45 6.19 17.61
C LYS A 331 -23.44 7.23 17.15
N ARG A 332 -22.53 7.68 18.02
CA ARG A 332 -21.48 8.66 17.65
C ARG A 332 -20.38 8.01 16.84
N ILE A 333 -20.20 6.68 16.93
CA ILE A 333 -19.11 5.97 16.27
C ILE A 333 -19.34 5.94 14.76
N CYS A 334 -18.35 6.46 14.02
CA CYS A 334 -18.27 6.44 12.57
C CYS A 334 -17.01 5.69 12.13
N ALA A 335 -17.12 4.83 11.12
CA ALA A 335 -15.98 4.13 10.54
C ALA A 335 -15.55 4.80 9.23
N ILE A 336 -14.26 5.08 9.10
CA ILE A 336 -13.65 5.67 7.92
C ILE A 336 -12.57 4.73 7.39
N THR A 337 -12.45 4.63 6.07
CA THR A 337 -11.36 3.90 5.41
C THR A 337 -10.98 4.56 4.10
N ALA A 338 -9.77 4.27 3.61
CA ALA A 338 -9.27 4.75 2.33
C ALA A 338 -9.14 3.57 1.36
N ALA A 339 -10.26 3.12 0.78
CA ALA A 339 -10.40 1.97 -0.13
C ALA A 339 -9.96 0.61 0.44
N MET A 340 -9.89 0.48 1.77
CA MET A 340 -9.40 -0.73 2.46
C MET A 340 -10.48 -1.46 3.27
N SER A 341 -11.76 -1.28 2.98
CA SER A 341 -12.86 -1.81 3.80
C SER A 341 -12.77 -3.31 4.06
N LEU A 342 -12.45 -4.11 3.04
CA LEU A 342 -12.29 -5.56 3.17
C LEU A 342 -11.06 -5.90 4.03
N GLY A 343 -9.92 -5.30 3.72
CA GLY A 343 -8.65 -5.63 4.36
C GLY A 343 -8.55 -5.18 5.82
N THR A 344 -9.33 -4.19 6.24
CA THR A 344 -9.41 -3.71 7.63
C THR A 344 -10.62 -4.27 8.40
N GLY A 345 -11.36 -5.24 7.83
CA GLY A 345 -12.49 -5.89 8.49
C GLY A 345 -13.79 -5.06 8.56
N LEU A 346 -13.88 -3.94 7.85
CA LEU A 346 -15.03 -3.01 7.95
C LEU A 346 -16.24 -3.36 7.07
N GLU A 347 -16.21 -4.46 6.29
CA GLU A 347 -17.32 -4.85 5.42
C GLU A 347 -18.65 -5.10 6.17
N LYS A 348 -18.56 -5.68 7.36
CA LYS A 348 -19.73 -5.89 8.24
C LYS A 348 -20.30 -4.55 8.72
N PHE A 349 -19.43 -3.63 9.14
CA PHE A 349 -19.82 -2.28 9.55
C PHE A 349 -20.50 -1.52 8.41
N ARG A 350 -19.93 -1.57 7.20
CA ARG A 350 -20.51 -0.95 6.00
C ARG A 350 -21.94 -1.43 5.72
N LYS A 351 -22.20 -2.74 5.90
CA LYS A 351 -23.53 -3.34 5.69
C LYS A 351 -24.53 -2.97 6.79
N GLN A 352 -24.07 -2.92 8.04
CA GLN A 352 -24.94 -2.67 9.21
C GLN A 352 -25.21 -1.19 9.46
N PHE A 353 -24.25 -0.32 9.19
CA PHE A 353 -24.30 1.11 9.49
C PHE A 353 -23.88 1.98 8.30
N PRO A 354 -24.57 1.87 7.14
CA PRO A 354 -24.18 2.56 5.91
C PRO A 354 -24.09 4.09 6.04
N ASP A 355 -24.93 4.70 6.89
CA ASP A 355 -24.96 6.16 7.12
C ASP A 355 -23.81 6.65 8.01
N ARG A 356 -23.04 5.75 8.61
CA ARG A 356 -21.90 6.04 9.49
C ARG A 356 -20.60 5.40 8.99
N PHE A 357 -20.62 4.89 7.77
CA PHE A 357 -19.46 4.33 7.08
C PHE A 357 -19.04 5.23 5.93
N TYR A 358 -17.77 5.58 5.88
CA TYR A 358 -17.20 6.46 4.87
C TYR A 358 -15.96 5.81 4.24
N ASP A 359 -16.08 5.39 2.99
CA ASP A 359 -14.94 5.06 2.14
C ASP A 359 -14.60 6.29 1.30
N VAL A 360 -13.44 6.87 1.53
CA VAL A 360 -13.03 8.11 0.87
C VAL A 360 -12.24 7.89 -0.43
N GLY A 361 -12.10 6.64 -0.88
CA GLY A 361 -11.18 6.26 -1.95
C GLY A 361 -9.74 6.23 -1.45
N ILE A 362 -8.76 6.16 -2.36
CA ILE A 362 -7.34 6.13 -1.97
C ILE A 362 -6.89 7.57 -1.66
N ALA A 363 -7.28 8.06 -0.48
CA ALA A 363 -7.08 9.45 -0.06
C ALA A 363 -6.93 9.54 1.47
N GLU A 364 -5.83 9.03 2.01
CA GLU A 364 -5.55 8.95 3.43
C GLU A 364 -5.49 10.33 4.10
N GLU A 365 -4.93 11.32 3.42
CA GLU A 365 -4.87 12.72 3.87
C GLU A 365 -6.28 13.28 4.09
N HIS A 366 -7.18 13.04 3.11
CA HIS A 366 -8.58 13.43 3.22
C HIS A 366 -9.29 12.68 4.35
N ALA A 367 -8.99 11.39 4.55
CA ALA A 367 -9.58 10.58 5.62
C ALA A 367 -9.33 11.18 7.00
N VAL A 368 -8.09 11.58 7.30
CA VAL A 368 -7.74 12.20 8.59
C VAL A 368 -8.41 13.56 8.74
N THR A 369 -8.31 14.45 7.76
CA THR A 369 -8.93 15.78 7.82
C THR A 369 -10.46 15.69 7.89
N PHE A 370 -11.09 14.75 7.17
CA PHE A 370 -12.53 14.47 7.27
C PHE A 370 -12.91 13.95 8.66
N SER A 371 -12.10 13.05 9.24
CA SER A 371 -12.28 12.59 10.62
C SER A 371 -12.21 13.72 11.64
N SER A 372 -11.34 14.71 11.41
CA SER A 372 -11.25 15.92 12.25
C SER A 372 -12.56 16.71 12.25
N GLY A 373 -13.18 16.85 11.06
CA GLY A 373 -14.49 17.48 10.92
C GLY A 373 -15.59 16.73 11.68
N LEU A 374 -15.62 15.39 11.57
CA LEU A 374 -16.57 14.55 12.31
C LEU A 374 -16.39 14.68 13.83
N ALA A 375 -15.13 14.64 14.30
CA ALA A 375 -14.82 14.81 15.73
C ALA A 375 -15.25 16.21 16.25
N ARG A 376 -15.01 17.27 15.47
CA ARG A 376 -15.45 18.62 15.81
C ARG A 376 -16.98 18.72 15.85
N GLY A 377 -17.68 17.93 15.04
CA GLY A 377 -19.14 17.78 15.03
C GLY A 377 -19.71 16.89 16.15
N GLY A 378 -18.87 16.39 17.08
CA GLY A 378 -19.30 15.57 18.23
C GLY A 378 -19.41 14.09 17.94
N MET A 379 -18.92 13.62 16.78
CA MET A 379 -18.82 12.19 16.47
C MET A 379 -17.52 11.60 17.01
N VAL A 380 -17.44 10.26 17.04
CA VAL A 380 -16.23 9.51 17.39
C VAL A 380 -15.76 8.77 16.12
N PRO A 381 -14.91 9.41 15.29
CA PRO A 381 -14.40 8.81 14.08
C PRO A 381 -13.34 7.75 14.40
N VAL A 382 -13.44 6.60 13.75
CA VAL A 382 -12.46 5.51 13.76
C VAL A 382 -11.95 5.33 12.34
N PHE A 383 -10.74 5.83 12.06
CA PHE A 383 -10.09 5.68 10.77
C PHE A 383 -9.23 4.41 10.76
N ALA A 384 -9.61 3.43 9.93
CA ALA A 384 -8.88 2.18 9.76
C ALA A 384 -8.01 2.23 8.50
N VAL A 385 -6.71 2.03 8.70
CA VAL A 385 -5.67 2.20 7.68
C VAL A 385 -4.51 1.25 7.94
N TYR A 386 -3.84 0.78 6.86
CA TYR A 386 -2.61 0.02 7.04
C TYR A 386 -1.47 0.91 7.52
N SER A 387 -0.61 0.37 8.38
CA SER A 387 0.51 1.07 8.98
C SER A 387 1.37 1.83 7.94
N THR A 388 1.74 1.18 6.84
CA THR A 388 2.54 1.82 5.79
C THR A 388 1.82 2.98 5.12
N PHE A 389 0.48 2.90 4.93
CA PHE A 389 -0.28 3.98 4.28
C PHE A 389 -0.60 5.13 5.24
N LEU A 390 -0.54 4.91 6.55
CA LEU A 390 -0.72 5.97 7.55
C LEU A 390 0.34 7.08 7.41
N GLN A 391 1.54 6.76 6.95
CA GLN A 391 2.59 7.77 6.72
C GLN A 391 2.22 8.84 5.68
N ARG A 392 1.27 8.56 4.76
CA ARG A 392 0.79 9.52 3.76
C ARG A 392 0.03 10.71 4.36
N CYS A 393 -0.53 10.53 5.54
CA CYS A 393 -1.32 11.55 6.24
C CYS A 393 -0.66 12.02 7.55
N TYR A 394 0.68 11.94 7.62
CA TYR A 394 1.45 12.38 8.79
C TYR A 394 1.19 13.85 9.13
N ASP A 395 1.20 14.75 8.14
CA ASP A 395 0.92 16.18 8.35
C ASP A 395 -0.48 16.41 8.91
N GLN A 396 -1.50 15.73 8.37
CA GLN A 396 -2.88 15.86 8.82
C GLN A 396 -3.08 15.32 10.24
N LEU A 397 -2.35 14.26 10.63
CA LEU A 397 -2.34 13.78 12.02
C LEU A 397 -1.77 14.84 12.98
N VAL A 398 -0.72 15.53 12.58
CA VAL A 398 -0.11 16.62 13.36
C VAL A 398 -1.03 17.83 13.41
N HIS A 399 -1.37 18.40 12.25
CA HIS A 399 -2.03 19.67 12.11
C HIS A 399 -3.53 19.62 12.39
N ASP A 400 -4.24 18.65 11.76
CA ASP A 400 -5.70 18.61 11.81
C ASP A 400 -6.21 17.76 12.99
N GLY A 401 -5.39 16.84 13.49
CA GLY A 401 -5.73 15.97 14.62
C GLY A 401 -5.14 16.45 15.94
N ALA A 402 -3.83 16.21 16.14
CA ALA A 402 -3.16 16.36 17.42
C ALA A 402 -3.10 17.82 17.91
N MET A 403 -2.71 18.75 17.05
CA MET A 403 -2.66 20.19 17.37
C MET A 403 -4.04 20.74 17.75
N GLN A 404 -5.10 20.18 17.18
CA GLN A 404 -6.48 20.56 17.45
C GLN A 404 -7.08 19.89 18.69
N HIS A 405 -6.33 18.97 19.33
CA HIS A 405 -6.79 18.15 20.47
C HIS A 405 -8.11 17.43 20.20
N LEU A 406 -8.33 16.95 18.96
CA LEU A 406 -9.56 16.28 18.57
C LEU A 406 -9.57 14.82 18.97
N HIS A 407 -10.70 14.35 19.49
CA HIS A 407 -10.87 12.95 19.84
C HIS A 407 -11.12 12.11 18.58
N MET A 408 -10.06 11.51 18.08
CA MET A 408 -10.04 10.68 16.90
C MET A 408 -9.31 9.37 17.19
N ILE A 409 -9.80 8.28 16.61
CA ILE A 409 -9.19 6.96 16.80
C ILE A 409 -8.64 6.48 15.46
N ILE A 410 -7.37 6.08 15.47
CA ILE A 410 -6.69 5.52 14.30
C ILE A 410 -6.46 4.04 14.55
N ALA A 411 -7.16 3.19 13.82
CA ALA A 411 -6.97 1.75 13.82
C ALA A 411 -5.84 1.41 12.82
N VAL A 412 -4.62 1.24 13.35
CA VAL A 412 -3.41 1.00 12.54
C VAL A 412 -3.25 -0.49 12.34
N ASP A 413 -3.79 -0.97 11.24
CA ASP A 413 -3.72 -2.38 10.84
C ASP A 413 -2.36 -2.70 10.23
N ARG A 414 -1.92 -3.94 10.31
CA ARG A 414 -0.66 -4.42 9.72
C ARG A 414 0.59 -3.69 10.22
N ALA A 415 0.62 -3.40 11.52
CA ALA A 415 1.82 -2.88 12.19
C ALA A 415 2.89 -3.97 12.31
N GLY A 416 4.16 -3.60 12.11
CA GLY A 416 5.30 -4.53 12.10
C GLY A 416 5.49 -5.21 10.74
N PHE A 417 6.06 -6.40 10.71
CA PHE A 417 6.30 -7.13 9.47
C PHE A 417 4.99 -7.63 8.84
N VAL A 418 4.84 -7.37 7.55
CA VAL A 418 3.65 -7.74 6.77
C VAL A 418 3.91 -8.96 5.90
N GLY A 419 5.18 -9.21 5.58
CA GLY A 419 5.62 -10.41 4.90
C GLY A 419 5.79 -10.21 3.39
N GLU A 420 5.03 -10.94 2.61
CA GLU A 420 5.24 -11.17 1.17
C GLU A 420 5.05 -9.92 0.29
N ASP A 421 4.43 -8.87 0.80
CA ASP A 421 4.27 -7.58 0.09
C ASP A 421 5.54 -6.71 0.15
N GLY A 422 6.46 -7.02 1.06
CA GLY A 422 7.84 -6.55 1.08
C GLY A 422 8.02 -5.06 1.36
N ILE A 423 9.08 -4.54 0.79
CA ILE A 423 9.73 -3.24 1.05
C ILE A 423 8.76 -2.07 1.25
N SER A 424 7.73 -1.95 0.41
CA SER A 424 6.80 -0.83 0.43
C SER A 424 5.63 -1.00 1.40
N HIS A 425 5.46 -2.21 1.96
CA HIS A 425 4.28 -2.53 2.78
C HIS A 425 4.60 -2.86 4.23
N GLN A 426 5.89 -3.04 4.61
CA GLN A 426 6.26 -3.31 6.00
C GLN A 426 5.84 -2.14 6.91
N GLY A 427 5.12 -2.47 7.99
CA GLY A 427 4.61 -1.51 8.95
C GLY A 427 5.61 -1.21 10.09
N ILE A 428 6.87 -0.94 9.74
CA ILE A 428 7.97 -0.79 10.70
C ILE A 428 8.25 0.66 11.11
N LEU A 429 7.65 1.63 10.43
CA LEU A 429 7.93 3.06 10.66
C LEU A 429 6.90 3.75 11.56
N ASP A 430 5.70 3.16 11.73
CA ASP A 430 4.56 3.79 12.39
C ASP A 430 4.85 4.16 13.85
N ALA A 431 5.46 3.27 14.63
CA ALA A 431 5.81 3.55 16.02
C ALA A 431 6.75 4.76 16.13
N ALA A 432 7.75 4.85 15.26
CA ALA A 432 8.73 5.93 15.26
C ALA A 432 8.10 7.29 14.89
N PHE A 433 7.37 7.39 13.77
CA PHE A 433 6.79 8.68 13.38
C PHE A 433 5.63 9.11 14.28
N LEU A 434 4.80 8.18 14.78
CA LEU A 434 3.76 8.50 15.76
C LEU A 434 4.36 8.97 17.08
N ASN A 435 5.52 8.42 17.48
CA ASN A 435 6.23 8.86 18.67
C ASN A 435 6.66 10.34 18.57
N GLY A 436 6.97 10.85 17.37
CA GLY A 436 7.33 12.25 17.15
C GLY A 436 6.16 13.25 17.28
N ILE A 437 4.89 12.80 17.28
CA ILE A 437 3.72 13.71 17.30
C ILE A 437 3.33 14.06 18.75
N PRO A 438 3.38 15.32 19.21
CA PRO A 438 2.94 15.71 20.54
C PRO A 438 1.44 15.41 20.78
N GLY A 439 1.09 14.98 21.98
CA GLY A 439 -0.30 14.82 22.41
C GLY A 439 -1.04 13.61 21.85
N ILE A 440 -0.38 12.75 21.04
CA ILE A 440 -0.98 11.50 20.56
C ILE A 440 -0.73 10.37 21.58
N THR A 441 -1.70 9.49 21.73
CA THR A 441 -1.56 8.25 22.53
C THR A 441 -1.47 7.05 21.59
N VAL A 442 -0.55 6.10 21.86
CA VAL A 442 -0.38 4.91 21.04
C VAL A 442 -0.43 3.65 21.89
N TYR A 443 -1.34 2.75 21.57
CA TYR A 443 -1.47 1.42 22.17
C TYR A 443 -1.00 0.33 21.20
N SER A 444 -0.45 -0.77 21.74
CA SER A 444 0.00 -1.93 20.95
C SER A 444 -0.43 -3.23 21.64
N PRO A 445 -1.70 -3.67 21.43
CA PRO A 445 -2.21 -4.91 22.00
C PRO A 445 -1.53 -6.14 21.38
N SER A 446 -1.45 -7.23 22.18
CA SER A 446 -0.89 -8.52 21.78
C SER A 446 -1.95 -9.59 21.49
N THR A 447 -3.16 -9.39 22.01
CA THR A 447 -4.28 -10.35 21.91
C THR A 447 -5.55 -9.66 21.44
N TYR A 448 -6.53 -10.44 20.99
CA TYR A 448 -7.85 -9.94 20.61
C TYR A 448 -8.59 -9.30 21.79
N THR A 449 -8.42 -9.85 23.00
CA THR A 449 -9.00 -9.25 24.21
C THR A 449 -8.40 -7.88 24.51
N GLU A 450 -7.09 -7.75 24.45
CA GLU A 450 -6.41 -6.47 24.63
C GLU A 450 -6.74 -5.46 23.54
N LEU A 451 -6.92 -5.92 22.29
CA LEU A 451 -7.39 -5.06 21.19
C LEU A 451 -8.74 -4.42 21.55
N LYS A 452 -9.70 -5.21 22.02
CA LYS A 452 -11.02 -4.72 22.44
C LYS A 452 -10.92 -3.73 23.61
N HIS A 453 -10.09 -4.02 24.61
CA HIS A 453 -9.86 -3.13 25.74
C HIS A 453 -9.19 -1.81 25.32
N ALA A 454 -8.21 -1.87 24.42
CA ALA A 454 -7.56 -0.68 23.87
C ALA A 454 -8.57 0.24 23.17
N PHE A 455 -9.49 -0.33 22.37
CA PHE A 455 -10.56 0.45 21.73
C PHE A 455 -11.57 1.01 22.72
N ILE A 456 -12.00 0.25 23.74
CA ILE A 456 -12.86 0.76 24.81
C ILE A 456 -12.21 1.95 25.49
N ARG A 457 -10.93 1.82 25.84
CA ARG A 457 -10.15 2.88 26.49
C ARG A 457 -10.01 4.10 25.57
N ALA A 458 -9.72 3.88 24.30
CA ALA A 458 -9.61 4.95 23.30
C ALA A 458 -10.92 5.70 23.12
N ILE A 459 -12.06 5.01 23.03
CA ILE A 459 -13.37 5.59 22.75
C ILE A 459 -13.93 6.34 23.96
N TYR A 460 -13.79 5.79 25.17
CA TYR A 460 -14.51 6.29 26.36
C TYR A 460 -13.64 6.92 27.44
N HIS A 461 -12.34 6.64 27.46
CA HIS A 461 -11.46 7.02 28.55
C HIS A 461 -10.20 7.77 28.10
N SER A 462 -10.15 8.19 26.84
CA SER A 462 -9.05 8.96 26.29
C SER A 462 -9.55 10.25 25.64
N ASN A 463 -8.67 11.21 25.50
CA ASN A 463 -8.90 12.45 24.78
C ASN A 463 -7.80 12.64 23.72
N GLY A 464 -8.05 13.45 22.71
CA GLY A 464 -7.10 13.67 21.62
C GLY A 464 -7.04 12.50 20.64
N VAL A 465 -5.98 12.45 19.85
CA VAL A 465 -5.76 11.40 18.86
C VAL A 465 -5.21 10.14 19.55
N VAL A 466 -5.84 9.01 19.31
CA VAL A 466 -5.42 7.71 19.85
C VAL A 466 -5.19 6.74 18.70
N ALA A 467 -3.97 6.24 18.56
CA ALA A 467 -3.61 5.19 17.61
C ALA A 467 -3.56 3.82 18.33
N ILE A 468 -4.17 2.81 17.72
CA ILE A 468 -4.11 1.43 18.19
C ILE A 468 -3.50 0.62 17.07
N ARG A 469 -2.25 0.15 17.28
CA ARG A 469 -1.51 -0.60 16.27
C ARG A 469 -1.56 -2.10 16.55
N TYR A 470 -1.94 -2.88 15.56
CA TYR A 470 -2.04 -4.33 15.65
C TYR A 470 -1.51 -5.01 14.39
N PRO A 471 -0.98 -6.26 14.51
CA PRO A 471 -0.29 -6.92 13.42
C PRO A 471 -1.25 -7.55 12.41
N ARG A 472 -0.74 -7.85 11.23
CA ARG A 472 -1.36 -8.79 10.29
C ARG A 472 -1.33 -10.21 10.87
N GLY A 473 -2.44 -10.96 10.71
CA GLY A 473 -2.54 -12.36 11.10
C GLY A 473 -3.29 -12.59 12.42
N THR A 474 -3.04 -13.76 13.01
CA THR A 474 -3.73 -14.24 14.23
C THR A 474 -2.94 -13.90 15.48
N GLU A 475 -3.62 -13.85 16.62
CA GLU A 475 -2.93 -13.80 17.91
C GLU A 475 -2.16 -15.09 18.17
N LYS A 476 -1.13 -14.98 19.01
CA LYS A 476 -0.40 -16.12 19.54
C LYS A 476 -0.76 -16.34 21.00
N PRO A 477 -0.63 -17.56 21.51
CA PRO A 477 -0.81 -17.83 22.92
C PRO A 477 0.11 -16.93 23.76
N VAL A 478 -0.45 -16.36 24.81
CA VAL A 478 0.28 -15.61 25.85
C VAL A 478 -0.12 -16.16 27.21
N PRO A 479 0.73 -16.04 28.24
CA PRO A 479 0.35 -16.39 29.60
C PRO A 479 -0.95 -15.70 30.00
N GLU A 480 -1.85 -16.42 30.67
CA GLU A 480 -3.11 -15.85 31.16
C GLU A 480 -2.81 -14.67 32.10
N SER A 481 -3.36 -13.52 31.75
CA SER A 481 -3.38 -12.35 32.61
C SER A 481 -4.81 -12.20 33.16
N ASN A 482 -4.93 -12.20 34.48
CA ASN A 482 -6.20 -11.91 35.15
C ASN A 482 -6.52 -10.40 35.14
N ASP A 483 -5.64 -9.58 34.57
CA ASP A 483 -5.80 -8.13 34.55
C ASP A 483 -6.56 -7.66 33.31
N LEU A 484 -7.86 -7.44 33.51
CA LEU A 484 -8.77 -6.87 32.50
C LEU A 484 -8.68 -5.35 32.39
N SER A 485 -7.83 -4.70 33.19
CA SER A 485 -7.78 -3.23 33.28
C SER A 485 -7.06 -2.58 32.10
N PHE A 486 -6.30 -3.35 31.32
CA PHE A 486 -5.44 -2.85 30.25
C PHE A 486 -4.55 -1.68 30.71
N GLU A 487 -3.79 -1.94 31.78
CA GLU A 487 -2.83 -1.00 32.32
C GLU A 487 -1.75 -0.61 31.27
N PRO A 488 -1.04 0.51 31.46
CA PRO A 488 -0.02 0.96 30.50
C PRO A 488 1.08 -0.05 30.20
N PHE A 489 1.35 -0.94 31.16
CA PHE A 489 2.33 -2.03 31.03
C PHE A 489 1.92 -3.23 31.89
N ALA A 490 2.52 -4.39 31.60
CA ALA A 490 2.36 -5.61 32.38
C ALA A 490 3.74 -6.26 32.59
N VAL A 491 3.89 -7.05 33.65
CA VAL A 491 5.11 -7.82 33.93
C VAL A 491 4.75 -9.30 33.97
N TYR A 492 5.51 -10.11 33.26
CA TYR A 492 5.50 -11.56 33.33
C TYR A 492 6.77 -12.04 33.98
N GLY A 493 6.65 -12.83 35.07
CA GLY A 493 7.77 -13.29 35.89
C GLY A 493 7.86 -12.54 37.20
N ARG A 494 9.08 -12.34 37.71
CA ARG A 494 9.38 -11.81 39.06
C ARG A 494 9.74 -10.33 39.00
N ASP A 495 9.43 -9.61 40.06
CA ASP A 495 9.73 -8.19 40.15
C ASP A 495 11.22 -7.89 40.44
N ASP A 496 11.95 -8.87 40.99
CA ASP A 496 13.33 -8.77 41.42
C ASP A 496 14.32 -9.44 40.43
N SER A 497 13.94 -9.52 39.16
CA SER A 497 14.77 -10.17 38.14
C SER A 497 16.01 -9.34 37.78
N ASP A 498 17.12 -10.05 37.58
CA ASP A 498 18.40 -9.46 37.16
C ASP A 498 18.36 -8.98 35.72
N THR A 499 17.52 -9.60 34.88
CA THR A 499 17.37 -9.32 33.46
C THR A 499 15.91 -9.09 33.11
N PHE A 500 15.64 -8.03 32.37
CA PHE A 500 14.33 -7.78 31.79
C PHE A 500 14.37 -7.83 30.26
N ILE A 501 13.47 -8.59 29.69
CA ILE A 501 13.08 -8.49 28.27
C ILE A 501 11.97 -7.45 28.18
N VAL A 502 12.16 -6.36 27.43
CA VAL A 502 11.14 -5.32 27.23
C VAL A 502 10.65 -5.40 25.79
N THR A 503 9.33 -5.38 25.59
CA THR A 503 8.73 -5.45 24.25
C THR A 503 7.28 -4.98 24.26
N TYR A 504 6.64 -5.06 23.07
CA TYR A 504 5.21 -4.76 22.87
C TYR A 504 4.61 -5.52 21.68
N GLY A 505 3.28 -5.50 21.58
CA GLY A 505 2.56 -6.11 20.47
C GLY A 505 2.80 -7.61 20.35
N ARG A 506 2.88 -8.14 19.12
CA ARG A 506 3.00 -9.60 18.91
C ARG A 506 4.29 -10.21 19.47
N LEU A 507 5.35 -9.42 19.66
CA LEU A 507 6.60 -9.95 20.21
C LEU A 507 6.46 -10.41 21.66
N TYR A 508 5.42 -10.00 22.37
CA TYR A 508 5.20 -10.42 23.77
C TYR A 508 5.09 -11.93 23.93
N SER A 509 4.41 -12.63 23.02
CA SER A 509 4.33 -14.09 23.07
C SER A 509 5.71 -14.75 22.94
N TYR A 510 6.53 -14.27 22.01
CA TYR A 510 7.88 -14.78 21.81
C TYR A 510 8.79 -14.47 23.01
N ALA A 511 8.64 -13.29 23.60
CA ALA A 511 9.40 -12.89 24.79
C ALA A 511 9.06 -13.74 26.02
N CYS A 512 7.79 -14.09 26.22
CA CYS A 512 7.38 -14.99 27.29
C CYS A 512 7.96 -16.40 27.10
N SER A 513 7.87 -16.96 25.88
CA SER A 513 8.47 -18.27 25.59
C SER A 513 9.99 -18.25 25.78
N ALA A 514 10.67 -17.18 25.32
CA ALA A 514 12.11 -17.02 25.54
C ALA A 514 12.48 -16.91 27.04
N ALA A 515 11.68 -16.20 27.82
CA ALA A 515 11.88 -16.09 29.25
C ALA A 515 11.71 -17.43 29.96
N ASP A 516 10.68 -18.23 29.63
CA ASP A 516 10.44 -19.54 30.19
C ASP A 516 11.61 -20.50 29.91
N GLU A 517 12.13 -20.51 28.68
CA GLU A 517 13.28 -21.33 28.32
C GLU A 517 14.56 -20.87 29.06
N LEU A 518 14.80 -19.56 29.15
CA LEU A 518 15.93 -19.01 29.92
C LEU A 518 15.82 -19.33 31.42
N ILE A 519 14.63 -19.25 32.00
CA ILE A 519 14.39 -19.62 33.40
C ILE A 519 14.68 -21.11 33.61
N SER A 520 14.28 -21.98 32.67
CA SER A 520 14.57 -23.41 32.73
C SER A 520 16.09 -23.71 32.76
N ARG A 521 16.90 -22.83 32.14
CA ARG A 521 18.37 -22.85 32.15
C ARG A 521 19.01 -22.19 33.36
N GLY A 522 18.22 -21.70 34.32
CA GLY A 522 18.69 -21.09 35.55
C GLY A 522 18.93 -19.58 35.49
N TYR A 523 18.48 -18.87 34.44
CA TYR A 523 18.56 -17.43 34.37
C TYR A 523 17.42 -16.77 35.16
N ASN A 524 17.69 -15.62 35.78
CA ASN A 524 16.67 -14.81 36.47
C ASN A 524 16.16 -13.71 35.52
N VAL A 525 15.15 -14.07 34.71
CA VAL A 525 14.61 -13.23 33.63
C VAL A 525 13.13 -12.97 33.85
N SER A 526 12.68 -11.76 33.51
CA SER A 526 11.26 -11.38 33.43
C SER A 526 10.98 -10.57 32.16
N VAL A 527 9.71 -10.50 31.78
CA VAL A 527 9.28 -9.73 30.62
C VAL A 527 8.46 -8.53 31.09
N LEU A 528 8.84 -7.34 30.63
CA LEU A 528 8.04 -6.12 30.76
C LEU A 528 7.40 -5.82 29.40
N LYS A 529 6.10 -5.86 29.34
CA LYS A 529 5.29 -5.57 28.17
C LYS A 529 4.76 -4.14 28.24
N LEU A 530 4.95 -3.36 27.20
CA LEU A 530 4.33 -2.05 27.04
C LEU A 530 2.99 -2.19 26.29
N ASN A 531 1.86 -2.02 26.98
CA ASN A 531 0.53 -1.94 26.36
C ASN A 531 0.30 -0.57 25.71
N ARG A 532 0.75 0.48 26.37
CA ARG A 532 0.82 1.85 25.85
C ARG A 532 2.27 2.21 25.57
N ILE A 533 2.60 2.32 24.29
CA ILE A 533 3.96 2.64 23.84
C ILE A 533 4.21 4.16 23.75
N LYS A 534 3.14 4.98 23.79
CA LYS A 534 3.24 6.44 23.87
C LYS A 534 2.03 7.05 24.60
N PRO A 535 2.25 7.93 25.59
CA PRO A 535 3.53 8.11 26.29
C PRO A 535 3.91 6.83 27.03
N ILE A 536 5.19 6.52 27.07
CA ILE A 536 5.72 5.42 27.89
C ILE A 536 5.45 5.76 29.36
N SER A 537 5.01 4.76 30.14
CA SER A 537 4.78 4.94 31.57
C SER A 537 6.10 5.10 32.31
N GLU A 538 6.20 6.14 33.13
CA GLU A 538 7.36 6.31 34.03
C GLU A 538 7.52 5.13 34.97
N ASP A 539 6.42 4.53 35.43
CA ASP A 539 6.47 3.39 36.35
C ASP A 539 6.96 2.12 35.63
N ALA A 540 6.69 1.97 34.32
CA ALA A 540 7.32 0.91 33.53
C ALA A 540 8.84 1.06 33.46
N VAL A 541 9.33 2.29 33.29
CA VAL A 541 10.78 2.57 33.31
C VAL A 541 11.38 2.32 34.71
N LYS A 542 10.71 2.81 35.77
CA LYS A 542 11.18 2.59 37.17
C LYS A 542 11.30 1.11 37.49
N ARG A 543 10.45 0.26 36.90
CA ARG A 543 10.43 -1.19 37.18
C ARG A 543 11.72 -1.88 36.80
N VAL A 544 12.44 -1.38 35.81
CA VAL A 544 13.69 -1.98 35.31
C VAL A 544 14.96 -1.27 35.80
N LEU A 545 14.86 -0.19 36.58
CA LEU A 545 16.04 0.59 36.98
C LEU A 545 16.98 -0.18 37.92
N SER A 546 16.48 -1.14 38.68
CA SER A 546 17.26 -1.94 39.64
C SER A 546 17.86 -3.21 39.04
N CYS A 547 17.48 -3.59 37.81
CA CYS A 547 18.02 -4.78 37.17
C CYS A 547 19.44 -4.55 36.63
N LYS A 548 20.15 -5.63 36.33
CA LYS A 548 21.49 -5.57 35.75
C LYS A 548 21.48 -5.36 34.25
N LYS A 549 20.47 -5.93 33.57
CA LYS A 549 20.40 -5.98 32.11
C LYS A 549 18.98 -5.75 31.61
N VAL A 550 18.84 -4.97 30.55
CA VAL A 550 17.59 -4.76 29.81
C VAL A 550 17.84 -5.07 28.35
N PHE A 551 17.07 -5.99 27.80
CA PHE A 551 17.02 -6.32 26.40
C PHE A 551 15.69 -5.85 25.82
N PHE A 552 15.73 -4.83 24.96
CA PHE A 552 14.53 -4.32 24.29
C PHE A 552 14.44 -4.92 22.89
N PHE A 553 13.33 -5.59 22.60
CA PHE A 553 13.03 -6.15 21.26
C PHE A 553 11.87 -5.41 20.65
N GLU A 554 12.08 -4.86 19.44
CA GLU A 554 11.10 -4.01 18.75
C GLU A 554 10.94 -4.41 17.30
N GLU A 555 9.70 -4.73 16.89
CA GLU A 555 9.32 -4.96 15.49
C GLU A 555 9.05 -3.62 14.82
N GLY A 556 10.10 -2.85 14.62
CA GLY A 556 10.09 -1.50 14.09
C GLY A 556 11.50 -0.99 13.81
N ILE A 557 11.58 0.21 13.22
CA ILE A 557 12.86 0.87 12.95
C ILE A 557 13.51 1.32 14.27
N LYS A 558 14.82 1.06 14.43
CA LYS A 558 15.58 1.40 15.63
C LYS A 558 15.66 2.92 15.86
N ALA A 559 15.90 3.66 14.78
CA ALA A 559 16.05 5.11 14.86
C ALA A 559 14.70 5.79 15.18
N GLY A 560 14.60 6.44 16.32
CA GLY A 560 13.38 7.09 16.81
C GLY A 560 12.28 6.12 17.26
N GLY A 561 12.56 4.81 17.27
CA GLY A 561 11.66 3.78 17.77
C GLY A 561 11.47 3.85 19.28
N ILE A 562 10.55 3.04 19.78
CA ILE A 562 10.15 3.03 21.20
C ILE A 562 11.30 2.56 22.09
N GLY A 563 12.11 1.60 21.63
CA GLY A 563 13.29 1.12 22.38
C GLY A 563 14.34 2.21 22.58
N SER A 564 14.53 3.09 21.59
CA SER A 564 15.45 4.24 21.70
C SER A 564 14.95 5.23 22.74
N VAL A 565 13.66 5.55 22.74
CA VAL A 565 13.05 6.46 23.75
C VAL A 565 13.07 5.85 25.14
N PHE A 566 12.81 4.55 25.26
CA PHE A 566 12.87 3.84 26.54
C PHE A 566 14.29 3.89 27.13
N SER A 567 15.32 3.70 26.28
CA SER A 567 16.73 3.84 26.68
C SER A 567 17.07 5.24 27.18
N GLU A 568 16.61 6.28 26.48
CA GLU A 568 16.77 7.68 26.89
C GLU A 568 16.16 7.93 28.28
N MET A 569 14.89 7.54 28.48
CA MET A 569 14.19 7.67 29.75
C MET A 569 14.90 6.92 30.91
N MET A 570 15.46 5.73 30.66
CA MET A 570 16.24 4.97 31.62
C MET A 570 17.53 5.71 31.99
N SER A 571 18.23 6.25 31.00
CA SER A 571 19.46 7.03 31.19
C SER A 571 19.22 8.28 32.05
N GLU A 572 18.15 9.04 31.74
CA GLU A 572 17.74 10.22 32.52
C GLU A 572 17.44 9.88 34.00
N LYS A 573 16.86 8.67 34.22
CA LYS A 573 16.56 8.20 35.58
C LYS A 573 17.78 7.52 36.28
N GLY A 574 18.94 7.54 35.64
CA GLY A 574 20.20 7.08 36.20
C GLY A 574 20.41 5.57 36.20
N PHE A 575 19.85 4.84 35.28
CA PHE A 575 20.11 3.41 35.07
C PHE A 575 21.61 3.13 34.95
N LYS A 576 22.12 2.13 35.65
CA LYS A 576 23.53 1.77 35.71
C LYS A 576 23.85 0.41 35.09
N GLY A 577 22.82 -0.34 34.71
CA GLY A 577 22.98 -1.64 34.08
C GLY A 577 23.25 -1.52 32.56
N ASN A 578 23.24 -2.65 31.92
CA ASN A 578 23.45 -2.75 30.48
C ASN A 578 22.11 -2.73 29.72
N PHE A 579 22.05 -1.97 28.66
CA PHE A 579 20.88 -1.90 27.75
C PHE A 579 21.26 -2.38 26.35
N ASN A 580 20.49 -3.31 25.81
CA ASN A 580 20.62 -3.79 24.44
C ASN A 580 19.31 -3.60 23.69
N LEU A 581 19.36 -3.08 22.45
CA LEU A 581 18.19 -2.86 21.59
C LEU A 581 18.32 -3.66 20.31
N THR A 582 17.44 -4.62 20.12
CA THR A 582 17.26 -5.40 18.88
C THR A 582 16.02 -4.89 18.14
N ALA A 583 16.23 -4.31 16.99
CA ALA A 583 15.21 -3.72 16.11
C ALA A 583 15.75 -3.67 14.69
N VAL A 584 14.92 -3.27 13.72
CA VAL A 584 15.37 -3.07 12.34
C VAL A 584 16.33 -1.88 12.30
N ASP A 585 17.53 -2.09 11.77
CA ASP A 585 18.53 -1.04 11.59
C ASP A 585 18.13 -0.09 10.42
N ASN A 586 19.06 0.70 9.92
CA ASN A 586 18.80 1.70 8.87
C ASN A 586 18.68 1.05 7.46
N GLU A 587 17.67 0.19 7.29
CA GLU A 587 17.41 -0.52 6.05
C GLU A 587 15.92 -0.74 5.79
N PHE A 588 15.57 -1.05 4.54
CA PHE A 588 14.23 -1.46 4.13
C PHE A 588 14.12 -2.98 4.10
N VAL A 589 13.17 -3.52 4.85
CA VAL A 589 12.95 -4.96 5.00
C VAL A 589 12.35 -5.56 3.74
N LYS A 590 13.02 -6.57 3.17
CA LYS A 590 12.60 -7.26 1.95
C LYS A 590 11.35 -8.13 2.18
N HIS A 591 10.82 -8.70 1.10
CA HIS A 591 9.69 -9.63 1.17
C HIS A 591 10.17 -11.03 1.60
N ALA A 592 9.51 -11.57 2.60
CA ALA A 592 9.63 -12.96 3.02
C ALA A 592 8.40 -13.33 3.89
N ALA A 593 8.28 -14.57 4.33
CA ALA A 593 7.28 -14.93 5.34
C ALA A 593 7.56 -14.18 6.66
N VAL A 594 6.52 -13.77 7.38
CA VAL A 594 6.68 -13.05 8.66
C VAL A 594 7.56 -13.81 9.65
N SER A 595 7.44 -15.15 9.71
CA SER A 595 8.27 -15.99 10.59
C SER A 595 9.75 -15.95 10.20
N ALA A 596 10.06 -15.94 8.90
CA ALA A 596 11.43 -15.84 8.41
C ALA A 596 12.04 -14.45 8.76
N LEU A 597 11.27 -13.37 8.56
CA LEU A 597 11.70 -12.02 8.94
C LEU A 597 11.95 -11.89 10.45
N LEU A 598 11.07 -12.42 11.30
CA LEU A 598 11.26 -12.40 12.73
C LEU A 598 12.55 -13.15 13.13
N SER A 599 12.85 -14.27 12.48
CA SER A 599 14.10 -15.02 12.73
C SER A 599 15.33 -14.27 12.20
N GLU A 600 15.26 -13.70 11.00
CA GLU A 600 16.35 -12.92 10.38
C GLU A 600 16.77 -11.74 11.28
N TYR A 601 15.79 -11.05 11.85
CA TYR A 601 16.02 -9.89 12.75
C TYR A 601 16.17 -10.27 14.22
N SER A 602 16.28 -11.56 14.56
CA SER A 602 16.41 -12.05 15.96
C SER A 602 15.26 -11.60 16.88
N LEU A 603 14.04 -11.50 16.33
CA LEU A 603 12.83 -11.07 17.03
C LEU A 603 11.89 -12.25 17.36
N ASP A 604 12.24 -13.46 16.97
CA ASP A 604 11.57 -14.69 17.42
C ASP A 604 12.16 -15.19 18.75
N GLU A 605 11.56 -16.24 19.30
CA GLU A 605 12.00 -16.86 20.56
C GLU A 605 13.49 -17.23 20.56
N ASN A 606 13.93 -17.93 19.52
CA ASN A 606 15.32 -18.40 19.40
C ASN A 606 16.30 -17.23 19.26
N GLY A 607 15.95 -16.21 18.49
CA GLY A 607 16.73 -15.00 18.32
C GLY A 607 16.88 -14.23 19.62
N MET A 608 15.80 -14.09 20.40
CA MET A 608 15.83 -13.44 21.72
C MET A 608 16.74 -14.20 22.70
N ILE A 609 16.59 -15.53 22.77
CA ILE A 609 17.44 -16.38 23.62
C ILE A 609 18.92 -16.24 23.21
N LYS A 610 19.21 -16.36 21.91
CA LYS A 610 20.57 -16.26 21.39
C LYS A 610 21.19 -14.90 21.71
N THR A 611 20.49 -13.82 21.50
CA THR A 611 20.96 -12.44 21.79
C THR A 611 21.33 -12.29 23.28
N ILE A 612 20.52 -12.83 24.18
CA ILE A 612 20.76 -12.75 25.62
C ILE A 612 21.97 -13.58 26.02
N LEU A 613 22.10 -14.81 25.52
CA LEU A 613 23.20 -15.71 25.86
C LEU A 613 24.54 -15.23 25.28
N GLU A 614 24.58 -14.76 24.03
CA GLU A 614 25.79 -14.24 23.40
C GLU A 614 26.34 -13.00 24.14
N TYR A 615 25.45 -12.16 24.64
CA TYR A 615 25.83 -11.01 25.45
C TYR A 615 26.51 -11.43 26.77
N ASP A 616 26.03 -12.49 27.41
CA ASP A 616 26.57 -13.01 28.65
C ASP A 616 27.93 -13.70 28.46
N ASP A 617 28.11 -14.38 27.33
CA ASP A 617 29.38 -15.05 27.00
C ASP A 617 30.46 -14.06 26.51
N GLY A 618 30.07 -12.99 25.85
CA GLY A 618 30.97 -11.89 25.44
C GLY A 618 31.57 -11.14 26.63
N GLY A 619 30.78 -10.87 27.66
CA GLY A 619 31.24 -10.24 28.90
C GLY A 619 32.24 -11.09 29.70
N LYS A 620 32.20 -12.43 29.56
CA LYS A 620 33.20 -13.33 30.22
C LYS A 620 34.56 -13.36 29.53
N LYS A 621 34.65 -12.91 28.25
CA LYS A 621 35.93 -12.84 27.51
C LYS A 621 36.71 -11.57 27.78
N ASP A 622 36.04 -10.50 28.21
CA ASP A 622 36.69 -9.21 28.52
C ASP A 622 37.10 -9.12 29.99
N GLU A 623 36.67 -10.05 30.85
CA GLU A 623 37.09 -10.14 32.29
C GLU A 623 38.16 -11.21 32.56
N ALA A 624 38.58 -11.97 31.54
CA ALA A 624 39.65 -12.98 31.64
C ALA A 624 40.92 -12.52 30.89
#